data_2e0923dd65cc4ad2d4a7f49acf6b7d51
#
_entry.id   2e0923dd65cc4ad2d4a7f49acf6b7d51
#
_cell.length_a   1.000
_cell.length_b   1.000
_cell.length_c   1.000
_cell.angle_alpha   90.00
_cell.angle_beta   90.00
_cell.angle_gamma   90.00
#
_symmetry.space_group_name_H-M   'P 1'
#
loop_
_entity.id
_entity.type
_entity.pdbx_description
1 polymer ?
#
loop_
_entity_poly.entity_id
_entity_poly.type
_entity_poly.pdbx_seq_one_letter_code
_entity_poly.pdbx_strand_id
1 'polypeptide(L)'
;MCAHIVLAEDDEKQAEIVRRYLEHERHSVVVVHDGRAAIDVVRASRPDLLVLDVMMPKVDGLDVCRILRAESDVLVLMLTARSTEDDLLLGLDLGADDYLTKPFSPRELMARVRTLLRRARVAAPEDSALRVGPLVVDPLRHEVTREGVAVECTPGEFRLLEALAAQPERVFTREQLLEHMHGFDRYITGRTIDVHVMNLRRKIEADPRRPSLLVTVYGVGYKMTGAAG
;
A
#
# COMPACT_ATOMS: atom_id res chain seq x y z
N MET A 1 13.01 -9.00 12.98
CA MET A 1 12.64 -9.85 11.83
C MET A 1 13.50 -9.44 10.64
N CYS A 2 14.10 -10.37 9.91
CA CYS A 2 14.93 -10.05 8.75
C CYS A 2 14.02 -10.00 7.51
N ALA A 3 14.00 -8.87 6.80
CA ALA A 3 13.34 -8.71 5.51
C ALA A 3 14.36 -8.32 4.45
N HIS A 4 14.10 -8.66 3.20
CA HIS A 4 14.90 -8.23 2.07
C HIS A 4 14.30 -6.94 1.49
N ILE A 5 15.09 -5.85 1.53
CA ILE A 5 14.63 -4.52 1.15
C ILE A 5 15.51 -3.99 0.01
N VAL A 6 14.89 -3.47 -1.03
CA VAL A 6 15.57 -2.67 -2.04
C VAL A 6 15.35 -1.20 -1.70
N LEU A 7 16.44 -0.44 -1.64
CA LEU A 7 16.44 1.01 -1.45
C LEU A 7 16.90 1.67 -2.76
N ALA A 8 16.00 2.40 -3.39
CA ALA A 8 16.25 3.17 -4.60
C ALA A 8 16.29 4.67 -4.24
N GLU A 9 17.48 5.25 -4.23
CA GLU A 9 17.76 6.64 -3.84
C GLU A 9 19.01 7.11 -4.60
N ASP A 10 18.93 8.22 -5.31
CA ASP A 10 20.02 8.75 -6.12
C ASP A 10 21.08 9.50 -5.29
N ASP A 11 20.69 10.11 -4.16
CA ASP A 11 21.65 10.72 -3.22
C ASP A 11 22.34 9.63 -2.38
N GLU A 12 23.63 9.39 -2.70
CA GLU A 12 24.45 8.37 -2.01
C GLU A 12 24.53 8.58 -0.50
N LYS A 13 24.54 9.85 -0.02
CA LYS A 13 24.63 10.15 1.42
C LYS A 13 23.31 9.80 2.11
N GLN A 14 22.18 10.14 1.50
CA GLN A 14 20.87 9.81 2.00
C GLN A 14 20.65 8.29 1.98
N ALA A 15 21.01 7.65 0.87
CA ALA A 15 20.95 6.20 0.72
C ALA A 15 21.74 5.48 1.82
N GLU A 16 22.98 5.92 2.12
CA GLU A 16 23.81 5.34 3.16
C GLU A 16 23.22 5.50 4.57
N ILE A 17 22.63 6.67 4.87
CA ILE A 17 21.94 6.89 6.15
C ILE A 17 20.76 5.93 6.29
N VAL A 18 19.89 5.88 5.29
CA VAL A 18 18.70 5.01 5.30
C VAL A 18 19.12 3.54 5.40
N ARG A 19 20.10 3.12 4.60
CA ARG A 19 20.65 1.76 4.64
C ARG A 19 21.07 1.35 6.04
N ARG A 20 21.86 2.19 6.75
CA ARG A 20 22.33 1.90 8.11
C ARG A 20 21.19 1.72 9.11
N TYR A 21 20.13 2.51 9.02
CA TYR A 21 18.97 2.34 9.89
C TYR A 21 18.22 1.04 9.61
N LEU A 22 18.06 0.66 8.34
CA LEU A 22 17.42 -0.59 7.94
C LEU A 22 18.25 -1.81 8.38
N GLU A 23 19.58 -1.78 8.19
CA GLU A 23 20.50 -2.82 8.62
C GLU A 23 20.59 -2.94 10.15
N HIS A 24 20.48 -1.81 10.87
CA HIS A 24 20.42 -1.82 12.34
C HIS A 24 19.21 -2.61 12.87
N GLU A 25 18.10 -2.59 12.16
CA GLU A 25 16.92 -3.43 12.45
C GLU A 25 17.03 -4.84 11.85
N ARG A 26 18.22 -5.25 11.40
CA ARG A 26 18.55 -6.57 10.87
C ARG A 26 17.83 -6.91 9.55
N HIS A 27 17.53 -5.91 8.72
CA HIS A 27 17.08 -6.14 7.35
C HIS A 27 18.28 -6.33 6.42
N SER A 28 18.10 -7.14 5.36
CA SER A 28 19.05 -7.21 4.25
C SER A 28 18.70 -6.13 3.24
N VAL A 29 19.66 -5.25 2.90
CA VAL A 29 19.40 -4.08 2.07
C VAL A 29 20.26 -4.10 0.82
N VAL A 30 19.62 -3.95 -0.34
CA VAL A 30 20.28 -3.69 -1.61
C VAL A 30 20.00 -2.25 -2.01
N VAL A 31 21.05 -1.46 -2.25
CA VAL A 31 20.94 -0.06 -2.67
C VAL A 31 21.13 0.05 -4.17
N VAL A 32 20.28 0.84 -4.81
CA VAL A 32 20.39 1.22 -6.23
C VAL A 32 20.17 2.73 -6.37
N HIS A 33 20.76 3.34 -7.38
CA HIS A 33 20.83 4.80 -7.52
C HIS A 33 20.08 5.33 -8.75
N ASP A 34 19.30 4.49 -9.42
CA ASP A 34 18.43 4.88 -10.52
C ASP A 34 17.23 3.95 -10.68
N GLY A 35 16.16 4.46 -11.30
CA GLY A 35 14.91 3.74 -11.45
C GLY A 35 15.01 2.50 -12.34
N ARG A 36 15.90 2.48 -13.32
CA ARG A 36 16.09 1.29 -14.17
C ARG A 36 16.70 0.15 -13.37
N ALA A 37 17.74 0.44 -12.60
CA ALA A 37 18.37 -0.52 -11.70
C ALA A 37 17.37 -1.02 -10.63
N ALA A 38 16.50 -0.15 -10.13
CA ALA A 38 15.44 -0.54 -9.18
C ALA A 38 14.51 -1.62 -9.77
N ILE A 39 14.02 -1.41 -11.00
CA ILE A 39 13.16 -2.39 -11.69
C ILE A 39 13.90 -3.73 -11.86
N ASP A 40 15.13 -3.70 -12.37
CA ASP A 40 15.90 -4.89 -12.69
C ASP A 40 16.22 -5.70 -11.41
N VAL A 41 16.58 -5.03 -10.31
CA VAL A 41 16.86 -5.68 -9.02
C VAL A 41 15.60 -6.24 -8.37
N VAL A 42 14.48 -5.51 -8.39
CA VAL A 42 13.20 -6.02 -7.85
C VAL A 42 12.75 -7.28 -8.58
N ARG A 43 12.86 -7.32 -9.90
CA ARG A 43 12.54 -8.51 -10.71
C ARG A 43 13.41 -9.71 -10.36
N ALA A 44 14.71 -9.47 -10.17
CA ALA A 44 15.68 -10.53 -9.90
C ALA A 44 15.61 -11.05 -8.47
N SER A 45 15.44 -10.18 -7.47
CA SER A 45 15.56 -10.53 -6.05
C SER A 45 14.23 -10.72 -5.33
N ARG A 46 13.11 -10.28 -5.90
CA ARG A 46 11.76 -10.31 -5.30
C ARG A 46 11.78 -9.87 -3.82
N PRO A 47 12.10 -8.62 -3.53
CA PRO A 47 12.22 -8.13 -2.16
C PRO A 47 10.85 -8.08 -1.46
N ASP A 48 10.87 -8.07 -0.12
CA ASP A 48 9.69 -7.86 0.72
C ASP A 48 9.19 -6.40 0.65
N LEU A 49 10.10 -5.44 0.41
CA LEU A 49 9.80 -4.01 0.38
C LEU A 49 10.75 -3.28 -0.59
N LEU A 50 10.20 -2.37 -1.36
CA LEU A 50 10.93 -1.36 -2.11
C LEU A 50 10.73 0.01 -1.42
N VAL A 51 11.80 0.62 -0.95
CA VAL A 51 11.85 2.04 -0.55
C VAL A 51 12.33 2.83 -1.76
N LEU A 52 11.52 3.75 -2.26
CA LEU A 52 11.65 4.30 -3.60
C LEU A 52 11.58 5.82 -3.59
N ASP A 53 12.66 6.50 -3.95
CA ASP A 53 12.60 7.92 -4.22
C ASP A 53 11.79 8.19 -5.51
N VAL A 54 10.97 9.23 -5.47
CA VAL A 54 10.23 9.70 -6.65
C VAL A 54 11.19 10.34 -7.65
N MET A 55 12.12 11.16 -7.18
CA MET A 55 13.01 11.96 -8.04
C MET A 55 14.30 11.20 -8.36
N MET A 56 14.24 10.24 -9.28
CA MET A 56 15.41 9.46 -9.68
C MET A 56 15.77 9.66 -11.15
N PRO A 57 17.06 9.48 -11.51
CA PRO A 57 17.50 9.51 -12.90
C PRO A 57 17.05 8.27 -13.67
N LYS A 58 17.05 8.36 -15.00
CA LYS A 58 16.68 7.39 -16.04
C LYS A 58 15.19 7.06 -16.07
N VAL A 59 14.63 6.55 -14.98
CA VAL A 59 13.18 6.27 -14.81
C VAL A 59 12.79 6.86 -13.47
N ASP A 60 11.80 7.76 -13.46
CA ASP A 60 11.34 8.34 -12.21
C ASP A 60 10.58 7.32 -11.34
N GLY A 61 10.48 7.59 -10.04
CA GLY A 61 9.90 6.64 -9.11
C GLY A 61 8.42 6.35 -9.35
N LEU A 62 7.65 7.28 -9.93
CA LEU A 62 6.25 7.05 -10.27
C LEU A 62 6.14 6.02 -11.41
N ASP A 63 7.00 6.16 -12.43
CA ASP A 63 7.06 5.20 -13.53
C ASP A 63 7.58 3.84 -13.08
N VAL A 64 8.58 3.79 -12.17
CA VAL A 64 9.04 2.54 -11.54
C VAL A 64 7.88 1.84 -10.84
N CYS A 65 7.13 2.57 -10.02
CA CYS A 65 5.97 2.02 -9.30
C CYS A 65 4.93 1.46 -10.27
N ARG A 66 4.56 2.22 -11.29
CA ARG A 66 3.58 1.79 -12.30
C ARG A 66 4.01 0.52 -13.03
N ILE A 67 5.29 0.44 -13.43
CA ILE A 67 5.83 -0.74 -14.12
C ILE A 67 5.80 -1.96 -13.20
N LEU A 68 6.27 -1.81 -11.96
CA LEU A 68 6.33 -2.92 -11.02
C LEU A 68 4.93 -3.41 -10.60
N ARG A 69 3.95 -2.53 -10.49
CA ARG A 69 2.57 -2.92 -10.17
C ARG A 69 1.88 -3.77 -11.24
N ALA A 70 2.32 -3.68 -12.50
CA ALA A 70 1.81 -4.55 -13.56
C ALA A 70 2.32 -6.00 -13.47
N GLU A 71 3.35 -6.26 -12.64
CA GLU A 71 4.05 -7.55 -12.65
C GLU A 71 4.45 -8.07 -11.26
N SER A 72 4.21 -7.31 -10.19
CA SER A 72 4.70 -7.64 -8.83
C SER A 72 3.83 -7.01 -7.74
N ASP A 73 3.63 -7.77 -6.66
CA ASP A 73 2.95 -7.33 -5.42
C ASP A 73 3.95 -6.82 -4.36
N VAL A 74 5.17 -6.47 -4.75
CA VAL A 74 6.17 -5.93 -3.83
C VAL A 74 5.60 -4.71 -3.09
N LEU A 75 5.80 -4.62 -1.78
CA LEU A 75 5.42 -3.43 -1.02
C LEU A 75 6.26 -2.24 -1.47
N VAL A 76 5.64 -1.08 -1.67
CA VAL A 76 6.33 0.16 -2.09
C VAL A 76 6.08 1.27 -1.10
N LEU A 77 7.17 1.74 -0.46
CA LEU A 77 7.21 2.98 0.32
C LEU A 77 7.87 4.06 -0.52
N MET A 78 7.11 5.05 -0.95
CA MET A 78 7.66 6.18 -1.70
C MET A 78 8.24 7.26 -0.80
N LEU A 79 9.43 7.75 -1.17
CA LEU A 79 10.05 8.94 -0.61
C LEU A 79 9.85 10.10 -1.59
N THR A 80 9.29 11.23 -1.16
CA THR A 80 8.99 12.33 -2.06
C THR A 80 9.30 13.68 -1.46
N ALA A 81 9.93 14.57 -2.24
CA ALA A 81 10.07 15.97 -1.92
C ALA A 81 8.78 16.78 -2.24
N ARG A 82 7.84 16.16 -2.96
CA ARG A 82 6.60 16.79 -3.37
C ARG A 82 5.60 16.69 -2.21
N SER A 83 5.22 17.84 -1.69
CA SER A 83 4.29 17.97 -0.57
C SER A 83 2.88 18.38 -1.01
N THR A 84 2.64 18.50 -2.34
CA THR A 84 1.31 18.83 -2.83
C THR A 84 0.40 17.62 -2.73
N GLU A 85 -0.83 17.86 -2.33
CA GLU A 85 -1.84 16.82 -2.16
C GLU A 85 -2.08 16.05 -3.48
N ASP A 86 -2.00 16.74 -4.61
CA ASP A 86 -2.19 16.15 -5.94
C ASP A 86 -1.05 15.16 -6.32
N ASP A 87 0.19 15.45 -5.93
CA ASP A 87 1.32 14.56 -6.18
C ASP A 87 1.24 13.28 -5.32
N LEU A 88 0.80 13.40 -4.06
CA LEU A 88 0.56 12.26 -3.18
C LEU A 88 -0.58 11.37 -3.69
N LEU A 89 -1.66 12.00 -4.18
CA LEU A 89 -2.80 11.29 -4.76
C LEU A 89 -2.41 10.54 -6.04
N LEU A 90 -1.60 11.18 -6.90
CA LEU A 90 -1.12 10.55 -8.14
C LEU A 90 -0.33 9.26 -7.86
N GLY A 91 0.55 9.29 -6.90
CA GLY A 91 1.35 8.13 -6.59
C GLY A 91 0.55 6.98 -5.94
N LEU A 92 -0.44 7.29 -5.07
CA LEU A 92 -1.34 6.27 -4.52
C LEU A 92 -2.26 5.67 -5.60
N ASP A 93 -2.69 6.48 -6.56
CA ASP A 93 -3.45 6.01 -7.72
C ASP A 93 -2.60 5.04 -8.59
N LEU A 94 -1.26 5.23 -8.57
CA LEU A 94 -0.29 4.32 -9.20
C LEU A 94 0.04 3.07 -8.38
N GLY A 95 -0.50 2.94 -7.17
CA GLY A 95 -0.45 1.72 -6.37
C GLY A 95 0.66 1.65 -5.31
N ALA A 96 1.27 2.76 -4.92
CA ALA A 96 2.16 2.77 -3.76
C ALA A 96 1.39 2.41 -2.47
N ASP A 97 2.08 1.76 -1.53
CA ASP A 97 1.48 1.30 -0.27
C ASP A 97 1.51 2.36 0.82
N ASP A 98 2.53 3.21 0.79
CA ASP A 98 2.71 4.32 1.71
C ASP A 98 3.64 5.38 1.14
N TYR A 99 3.60 6.59 1.73
CA TYR A 99 4.41 7.74 1.36
C TYR A 99 5.09 8.34 2.55
N LEU A 100 6.28 8.89 2.31
CA LEU A 100 7.04 9.65 3.28
C LEU A 100 7.61 10.89 2.62
N THR A 101 7.18 12.08 3.09
CA THR A 101 7.65 13.34 2.55
C THR A 101 9.03 13.72 3.09
N LYS A 102 9.92 14.16 2.22
CA LYS A 102 11.23 14.73 2.57
C LYS A 102 11.05 16.20 3.02
N PRO A 103 11.72 16.67 4.09
CA PRO A 103 12.64 15.92 4.95
C PRO A 103 11.90 15.05 5.98
N PHE A 104 12.36 13.83 6.19
CA PHE A 104 11.80 12.90 7.17
C PHE A 104 12.84 12.53 8.25
N SER A 105 12.34 12.09 9.41
CA SER A 105 13.21 11.52 10.42
C SER A 105 13.46 10.02 10.15
N PRO A 106 14.67 9.50 10.43
CA PRO A 106 14.91 8.06 10.32
C PRO A 106 13.95 7.22 11.19
N ARG A 107 13.51 7.76 12.34
CA ARG A 107 12.53 7.08 13.21
C ARG A 107 11.17 6.93 12.52
N GLU A 108 10.75 7.94 11.78
CA GLU A 108 9.50 7.93 11.03
C GLU A 108 9.56 6.90 9.89
N LEU A 109 10.65 6.91 9.10
CA LEU A 109 10.89 5.92 8.05
C LEU A 109 10.80 4.50 8.62
N MET A 110 11.52 4.23 9.73
CA MET A 110 11.54 2.90 10.34
C MET A 110 10.17 2.48 10.89
N ALA A 111 9.37 3.41 11.41
CA ALA A 111 8.01 3.13 11.85
C ALA A 111 7.12 2.67 10.67
N ARG A 112 7.24 3.32 9.51
CA ARG A 112 6.51 2.94 8.28
C ARG A 112 6.97 1.58 7.75
N VAL A 113 8.28 1.37 7.63
CA VAL A 113 8.87 0.10 7.21
C VAL A 113 8.36 -1.06 8.08
N ARG A 114 8.43 -0.92 9.42
CA ARG A 114 7.89 -1.94 10.33
C ARG A 114 6.41 -2.19 10.13
N THR A 115 5.64 -1.14 9.91
CA THR A 115 4.19 -1.25 9.70
C THR A 115 3.89 -2.00 8.41
N LEU A 116 4.56 -1.66 7.31
CA LEU A 116 4.41 -2.35 6.04
C LEU A 116 4.79 -3.84 6.15
N LEU A 117 5.98 -4.13 6.66
CA LEU A 117 6.49 -5.51 6.77
C LEU A 117 5.72 -6.39 7.77
N ARG A 118 5.20 -5.82 8.87
CA ARG A 118 4.37 -6.57 9.82
C ARG A 118 3.11 -7.10 9.16
N ARG A 119 2.49 -6.29 8.32
CA ARG A 119 1.23 -6.62 7.66
C ARG A 119 1.39 -7.70 6.61
N ALA A 120 2.51 -7.72 5.88
CA ALA A 120 2.83 -8.77 4.92
C ALA A 120 2.97 -10.17 5.55
N ARG A 121 3.14 -10.27 6.87
CA ARG A 121 3.51 -11.50 7.59
C ARG A 121 2.51 -12.00 8.62
N VAL A 122 1.35 -11.37 8.79
CA VAL A 122 0.33 -11.92 9.68
C VAL A 122 -0.29 -13.14 9.01
N ALA A 123 0.30 -14.29 9.27
CA ALA A 123 -0.29 -15.57 8.93
C ALA A 123 -1.56 -15.76 9.80
N ALA A 124 -2.72 -15.74 9.19
CA ALA A 124 -3.98 -16.07 9.83
C ALA A 124 -4.25 -17.59 9.78
N PRO A 125 -5.09 -18.15 10.66
CA PRO A 125 -5.48 -19.57 10.65
C PRO A 125 -6.18 -19.98 9.35
N GLU A 126 -6.18 -21.28 9.01
CA GLU A 126 -6.68 -21.84 7.74
C GLU A 126 -8.17 -21.58 7.38
N ASP A 127 -8.94 -20.94 8.28
CA ASP A 127 -10.37 -20.61 8.08
C ASP A 127 -10.62 -19.09 8.08
N SER A 128 -9.68 -18.28 7.64
CA SER A 128 -9.71 -16.82 7.78
C SER A 128 -10.26 -16.05 6.58
N ALA A 129 -10.80 -16.71 5.56
CA ALA A 129 -11.40 -16.03 4.43
C ALA A 129 -12.64 -15.22 4.84
N LEU A 130 -12.56 -13.90 4.70
CA LEU A 130 -13.63 -12.97 5.01
C LEU A 130 -14.64 -12.95 3.86
N ARG A 131 -15.89 -13.22 4.14
CA ARG A 131 -16.95 -13.27 3.12
C ARG A 131 -17.94 -12.14 3.33
N VAL A 132 -18.12 -11.30 2.33
CA VAL A 132 -19.08 -10.20 2.34
C VAL A 132 -19.85 -10.18 1.03
N GLY A 133 -21.07 -10.71 1.03
CA GLY A 133 -21.86 -10.89 -0.19
C GLY A 133 -21.10 -11.72 -1.24
N PRO A 134 -20.91 -11.20 -2.46
CA PRO A 134 -20.19 -11.91 -3.53
C PRO A 134 -18.67 -11.88 -3.38
N LEU A 135 -18.14 -11.11 -2.42
CA LEU A 135 -16.70 -10.96 -2.19
C LEU A 135 -16.17 -11.98 -1.19
N VAL A 136 -15.00 -12.51 -1.49
CA VAL A 136 -14.17 -13.28 -0.58
C VAL A 136 -12.80 -12.64 -0.54
N VAL A 137 -12.37 -12.23 0.65
CA VAL A 137 -11.04 -11.67 0.91
C VAL A 137 -10.28 -12.72 1.70
N ASP A 138 -9.21 -13.25 1.16
CA ASP A 138 -8.34 -14.24 1.82
C ASP A 138 -7.05 -13.55 2.30
N PRO A 139 -6.94 -13.25 3.60
CA PRO A 139 -5.75 -12.60 4.15
C PRO A 139 -4.49 -13.46 4.08
N LEU A 140 -4.64 -14.81 4.05
CA LEU A 140 -3.51 -15.74 3.98
C LEU A 140 -2.87 -15.79 2.60
N ARG A 141 -3.72 -15.87 1.57
CA ARG A 141 -3.28 -15.96 0.19
C ARG A 141 -3.07 -14.59 -0.43
N HIS A 142 -3.49 -13.53 0.28
CA HIS A 142 -3.51 -12.16 -0.22
C HIS A 142 -4.34 -12.04 -1.51
N GLU A 143 -5.44 -12.77 -1.56
CA GLU A 143 -6.31 -12.89 -2.72
C GLU A 143 -7.69 -12.28 -2.44
N VAL A 144 -8.25 -11.67 -3.46
CA VAL A 144 -9.63 -11.20 -3.47
C VAL A 144 -10.35 -11.88 -4.62
N THR A 145 -11.53 -12.42 -4.37
CA THR A 145 -12.39 -12.90 -5.45
C THR A 145 -13.79 -12.31 -5.32
N ARG A 146 -14.42 -12.05 -6.46
CA ARG A 146 -15.84 -11.71 -6.57
C ARG A 146 -16.55 -12.76 -7.39
N GLU A 147 -17.54 -13.44 -6.80
CA GLU A 147 -18.26 -14.54 -7.47
C GLU A 147 -17.31 -15.62 -8.02
N GLY A 148 -16.18 -15.85 -7.33
CA GLY A 148 -15.16 -16.81 -7.74
C GLY A 148 -14.17 -16.31 -8.81
N VAL A 149 -14.32 -15.07 -9.29
CA VAL A 149 -13.38 -14.44 -10.23
C VAL A 149 -12.36 -13.62 -9.45
N ALA A 150 -11.07 -13.80 -9.74
CA ALA A 150 -10.00 -13.05 -9.08
C ALA A 150 -10.10 -11.55 -9.36
N VAL A 151 -9.90 -10.74 -8.33
CA VAL A 151 -9.85 -9.28 -8.39
C VAL A 151 -8.45 -8.82 -8.03
N GLU A 152 -7.75 -8.25 -9.00
CA GLU A 152 -6.41 -7.69 -8.77
C GLU A 152 -6.49 -6.43 -7.90
N CYS A 153 -5.91 -6.49 -6.71
CA CYS A 153 -5.83 -5.39 -5.78
C CYS A 153 -4.38 -5.00 -5.54
N THR A 154 -4.11 -3.70 -5.45
CA THR A 154 -2.82 -3.25 -4.90
C THR A 154 -2.77 -3.60 -3.41
N PRO A 155 -1.57 -3.69 -2.79
CA PRO A 155 -1.46 -3.98 -1.36
C PRO A 155 -2.24 -2.99 -0.47
N GLY A 156 -2.29 -1.71 -0.81
CA GLY A 156 -3.08 -0.70 -0.09
C GLY A 156 -4.59 -0.94 -0.22
N GLU A 157 -5.06 -1.23 -1.43
CA GLU A 157 -6.47 -1.58 -1.69
C GLU A 157 -6.88 -2.87 -0.97
N PHE A 158 -6.00 -3.88 -1.00
CA PHE A 158 -6.24 -5.13 -0.28
C PHE A 158 -6.44 -4.90 1.21
N ARG A 159 -5.57 -4.11 1.85
CA ARG A 159 -5.66 -3.79 3.28
C ARG A 159 -6.94 -3.04 3.64
N LEU A 160 -7.32 -2.07 2.81
CA LEU A 160 -8.56 -1.34 3.00
C LEU A 160 -9.76 -2.30 2.95
N LEU A 161 -9.74 -3.20 1.97
CA LEU A 161 -10.78 -4.20 1.79
C LEU A 161 -10.82 -5.19 2.95
N GLU A 162 -9.65 -5.67 3.40
CA GLU A 162 -9.50 -6.55 4.56
C GLU A 162 -10.05 -5.91 5.84
N ALA A 163 -9.68 -4.65 6.14
CA ALA A 163 -10.16 -3.94 7.32
C ALA A 163 -11.69 -3.79 7.32
N LEU A 164 -12.27 -3.47 6.17
CA LEU A 164 -13.72 -3.31 6.01
C LEU A 164 -14.45 -4.67 6.03
N ALA A 165 -13.90 -5.69 5.38
CA ALA A 165 -14.48 -7.02 5.31
C ALA A 165 -14.41 -7.77 6.65
N ALA A 166 -13.44 -7.46 7.50
CA ALA A 166 -13.35 -8.03 8.84
C ALA A 166 -14.51 -7.62 9.78
N GLN A 167 -15.15 -6.49 9.48
CA GLN A 167 -16.30 -5.99 10.27
C GLN A 167 -17.39 -5.42 9.34
N PRO A 168 -18.12 -6.29 8.64
CA PRO A 168 -19.21 -5.86 7.77
C PRO A 168 -20.26 -5.05 8.56
N GLU A 169 -20.90 -4.10 7.88
CA GLU A 169 -21.90 -3.16 8.40
C GLU A 169 -21.34 -2.10 9.40
N ARG A 170 -20.12 -2.26 9.89
CA ARG A 170 -19.48 -1.22 10.69
C ARG A 170 -19.09 -0.04 9.82
N VAL A 171 -19.43 1.16 10.29
CA VAL A 171 -18.97 2.42 9.69
C VAL A 171 -17.60 2.77 10.25
N PHE A 172 -16.62 2.93 9.38
CA PHE A 172 -15.29 3.41 9.71
C PHE A 172 -15.12 4.85 9.27
N THR A 173 -14.57 5.69 10.12
CA THR A 173 -14.12 7.02 9.69
C THR A 173 -12.87 6.90 8.80
N ARG A 174 -12.54 7.98 8.06
CA ARG A 174 -11.32 8.01 7.26
C ARG A 174 -10.07 7.84 8.10
N GLU A 175 -10.06 8.46 9.30
CA GLU A 175 -8.95 8.35 10.23
C GLU A 175 -8.79 6.91 10.74
N GLN A 176 -9.89 6.24 11.11
CA GLN A 176 -9.85 4.84 11.53
C GLN A 176 -9.32 3.93 10.42
N LEU A 177 -9.73 4.14 9.17
CA LEU A 177 -9.22 3.37 8.05
C LEU A 177 -7.73 3.66 7.79
N LEU A 178 -7.30 4.91 7.92
CA LEU A 178 -5.88 5.27 7.86
C LEU A 178 -5.08 4.58 8.96
N GLU A 179 -5.57 4.56 10.19
CA GLU A 179 -4.93 3.84 11.31
C GLU A 179 -4.80 2.34 11.03
N HIS A 180 -5.83 1.73 10.43
CA HIS A 180 -5.79 0.32 10.02
C HIS A 180 -4.78 0.08 8.89
N MET A 181 -4.63 1.02 7.97
CA MET A 181 -3.70 0.90 6.85
C MET A 181 -2.25 1.23 7.22
N HIS A 182 -2.01 2.26 8.05
CA HIS A 182 -0.68 2.86 8.19
C HIS A 182 -0.15 2.97 9.63
N GLY A 183 -0.97 2.72 10.68
CA GLY A 183 -0.56 3.03 12.05
C GLY A 183 -0.59 4.55 12.33
N PHE A 184 -0.10 4.99 13.48
CA PHE A 184 -0.26 6.34 14.05
C PHE A 184 0.45 7.49 13.29
N ASP A 185 0.24 7.70 12.00
CA ASP A 185 0.92 8.76 11.27
C ASP A 185 0.00 9.91 10.85
N ARG A 186 0.30 11.11 11.33
CA ARG A 186 -0.52 12.34 11.26
C ARG A 186 -0.48 13.07 9.90
N TYR A 187 0.28 12.60 8.90
CA TYR A 187 0.51 13.35 7.67
C TYR A 187 -0.18 12.80 6.41
N ILE A 188 -0.85 11.64 6.52
CA ILE A 188 -1.63 11.11 5.41
C ILE A 188 -3.06 11.59 5.56
N THR A 189 -3.59 12.28 4.56
CA THR A 189 -4.92 12.88 4.62
C THR A 189 -6.02 11.85 4.34
N GLY A 190 -7.25 12.13 4.79
CA GLY A 190 -8.42 11.30 4.49
C GLY A 190 -8.68 11.08 2.98
N ARG A 191 -8.09 11.90 2.11
CA ARG A 191 -8.16 11.75 0.64
C ARG A 191 -7.47 10.49 0.12
N THR A 192 -6.44 9.98 0.79
CA THR A 192 -5.82 8.70 0.46
C THR A 192 -6.82 7.55 0.49
N ILE A 193 -7.69 7.53 1.50
CA ILE A 193 -8.76 6.55 1.63
C ILE A 193 -9.77 6.70 0.48
N ASP A 194 -10.12 7.94 0.12
CA ASP A 194 -11.09 8.21 -0.93
C ASP A 194 -10.61 7.68 -2.30
N VAL A 195 -9.31 7.79 -2.60
CA VAL A 195 -8.71 7.24 -3.83
C VAL A 195 -8.75 5.71 -3.83
N HIS A 196 -8.33 5.06 -2.74
CA HIS A 196 -8.41 3.60 -2.65
C HIS A 196 -9.87 3.11 -2.76
N VAL A 197 -10.82 3.81 -2.14
CA VAL A 197 -12.26 3.51 -2.27
C VAL A 197 -12.72 3.65 -3.72
N MET A 198 -12.33 4.73 -4.40
CA MET A 198 -12.69 4.94 -5.81
C MET A 198 -12.16 3.81 -6.70
N ASN A 199 -10.92 3.42 -6.52
CA ASN A 199 -10.27 2.36 -7.30
C ASN A 199 -10.88 0.99 -7.00
N LEU A 200 -11.10 0.67 -5.72
CA LEU A 200 -11.78 -0.55 -5.32
C LEU A 200 -13.18 -0.67 -5.94
N ARG A 201 -13.98 0.40 -5.90
CA ARG A 201 -15.32 0.40 -6.51
C ARG A 201 -15.28 0.04 -7.98
N ARG A 202 -14.28 0.51 -8.73
CA ARG A 202 -14.10 0.15 -10.15
C ARG A 202 -13.88 -1.35 -10.35
N LYS A 203 -13.33 -2.02 -9.35
CA LYS A 203 -12.94 -3.44 -9.40
C LYS A 203 -14.01 -4.38 -8.83
N ILE A 204 -14.70 -3.94 -7.78
CA ILE A 204 -15.61 -4.83 -7.02
C ILE A 204 -17.09 -4.52 -7.18
N GLU A 205 -17.49 -3.34 -7.68
CA GLU A 205 -18.89 -2.97 -7.87
C GLU A 205 -19.38 -3.32 -9.29
N ALA A 206 -20.66 -3.59 -9.41
CA ALA A 206 -21.31 -3.71 -10.72
C ALA A 206 -21.43 -2.33 -11.41
N ASP A 207 -21.78 -1.30 -10.62
CA ASP A 207 -21.76 0.10 -11.04
C ASP A 207 -21.01 0.93 -9.99
N PRO A 208 -19.79 1.41 -10.29
CA PRO A 208 -19.00 2.22 -9.36
C PRO A 208 -19.70 3.52 -8.93
N ARG A 209 -20.66 4.03 -9.70
CA ARG A 209 -21.43 5.24 -9.38
C ARG A 209 -22.59 4.96 -8.42
N ARG A 210 -23.00 3.70 -8.31
CA ARG A 210 -24.05 3.23 -7.40
C ARG A 210 -23.53 2.05 -6.57
N PRO A 211 -22.54 2.31 -5.68
CA PRO A 211 -21.89 1.24 -4.93
C PRO A 211 -22.88 0.58 -3.97
N SER A 212 -22.91 -0.75 -3.99
CA SER A 212 -23.74 -1.58 -3.11
C SER A 212 -22.92 -2.35 -2.07
N LEU A 213 -21.63 -2.61 -2.34
CA LEU A 213 -20.75 -3.34 -1.45
C LEU A 213 -19.92 -2.40 -0.57
N LEU A 214 -19.28 -1.41 -1.17
CA LEU A 214 -18.44 -0.43 -0.50
C LEU A 214 -19.15 0.93 -0.45
N VAL A 215 -19.96 1.13 0.59
CA VAL A 215 -20.93 2.25 0.67
C VAL A 215 -20.34 3.44 1.41
N THR A 216 -20.61 4.65 0.92
CA THR A 216 -20.30 5.90 1.62
C THR A 216 -21.38 6.21 2.65
N VAL A 217 -20.96 6.47 3.88
CA VAL A 217 -21.82 7.08 4.92
C VAL A 217 -21.48 8.56 4.98
N TYR A 218 -22.32 9.40 4.38
CA TYR A 218 -22.07 10.83 4.24
C TYR A 218 -21.79 11.50 5.58
N GLY A 219 -20.75 12.33 5.61
CA GLY A 219 -20.31 13.04 6.80
C GLY A 219 -19.54 12.18 7.82
N VAL A 220 -19.45 10.84 7.62
CA VAL A 220 -18.79 9.92 8.55
C VAL A 220 -17.61 9.20 7.88
N GLY A 221 -17.87 8.38 6.85
CA GLY A 221 -16.83 7.56 6.25
C GLY A 221 -17.36 6.46 5.34
N TYR A 222 -16.89 5.24 5.53
CA TYR A 222 -17.19 4.10 4.66
C TYR A 222 -17.57 2.86 5.46
N LYS A 223 -18.37 2.00 4.85
CA LYS A 223 -18.66 0.65 5.35
C LYS A 223 -18.73 -0.35 4.20
N MET A 224 -18.51 -1.62 4.52
CA MET A 224 -18.78 -2.72 3.61
C MET A 224 -20.09 -3.40 4.01
N THR A 225 -20.93 -3.71 3.03
CA THR A 225 -22.20 -4.39 3.23
C THR A 225 -22.31 -5.62 2.36
N GLY A 226 -22.85 -6.72 2.92
CA GLY A 226 -23.11 -7.97 2.20
C GLY A 226 -24.49 -8.03 1.57
N ALA A 227 -25.35 -7.04 1.81
CA ALA A 227 -26.68 -7.00 1.23
C ALA A 227 -26.58 -6.71 -0.27
N ALA A 228 -26.99 -7.66 -1.09
CA ALA A 228 -27.36 -7.38 -2.48
C ALA A 228 -28.58 -6.46 -2.42
N GLY A 229 -28.42 -5.20 -2.88
CA GLY A 229 -29.51 -4.27 -3.08
C GLY A 229 -30.39 -4.70 -4.24
#